data_f3a5f8a8a5d0bf0f18cb3c9c5dd632aa
#
_entry.id   f3a5f8a8a5d0bf0f18cb3c9c5dd632aa
#
_cell.length_a   1.000
_cell.length_b   1.000
_cell.length_c   1.000
_cell.angle_alpha   90.00
_cell.angle_beta   90.00
_cell.angle_gamma   90.00
#
_symmetry.space_group_name_H-M   'P 1'
#
loop_
_entity.id
_entity.type
_entity.pdbx_description
1 polymer ?
#
loop_
_entity_poly.entity_id
_entity_poly.type
_entity_poly.pdbx_seq_one_letter_code
_entity_poly.pdbx_strand_id
1 'polypeptide(L)'
;MRLVIVSNRLPFTVSFPEGAPQFKASAGGLTTGLWSYLDRKALDGTETPDYLWMGWPGASVPPEHEAAVTSYAGHQFKSSPVYLPEESMDRFYLGFCNKTIWPLFHYFPMLTHYEEDNWQEYRNVNRAFGEAVVAALRPDDVLWIHDYHLMLLPKLVREKFPDMPIGFFLHIPFPSFEIFRMLPRPWREEIIEGLLGSSLIGF
;
A
#
# COMPACT_ATOMS: atom_id res chain seq x y z
N MET A 1 1.14 6.52 21.25
CA MET A 1 0.56 6.66 19.89
C MET A 1 1.64 6.27 18.89
N ARG A 2 1.41 5.24 18.11
CA ARG A 2 2.33 4.76 17.05
C ARG A 2 1.73 5.12 15.68
N LEU A 3 2.56 5.53 14.73
CA LEU A 3 2.17 5.75 13.33
C LEU A 3 2.37 4.46 12.54
N VAL A 4 1.30 3.89 11.98
CA VAL A 4 1.37 2.75 11.07
C VAL A 4 1.25 3.27 9.63
N ILE A 5 2.33 3.16 8.86
CA ILE A 5 2.40 3.57 7.46
C ILE A 5 2.16 2.34 6.60
N VAL A 6 1.25 2.42 5.64
CA VAL A 6 0.99 1.33 4.70
C VAL A 6 1.14 1.83 3.28
N SER A 7 2.02 1.21 2.53
CA SER A 7 2.23 1.49 1.11
C SER A 7 2.37 0.20 0.31
N ASN A 8 2.20 0.26 -1.01
CA ASN A 8 2.34 -0.91 -1.85
C ASN A 8 3.70 -1.59 -1.66
N ARG A 9 4.80 -0.81 -1.58
CA ARG A 9 6.16 -1.34 -1.42
C ARG A 9 6.79 -0.89 -0.11
N LEU A 10 7.63 -1.77 0.45
CA LEU A 10 8.54 -1.45 1.55
C LEU A 10 9.69 -0.52 1.10
N PRO A 11 10.40 0.12 2.07
CA PRO A 11 11.57 0.95 1.76
C PRO A 11 12.78 0.14 1.25
N PHE A 12 12.64 -1.15 1.09
CA PHE A 12 13.63 -2.04 0.48
C PHE A 12 12.94 -3.04 -0.48
N THR A 13 13.73 -3.66 -1.32
CA THR A 13 13.34 -4.82 -2.15
C THR A 13 14.18 -6.03 -1.77
N VAL A 14 13.59 -7.20 -1.87
CA VAL A 14 14.29 -8.47 -1.72
C VAL A 14 14.41 -9.17 -3.07
N SER A 15 15.50 -9.87 -3.30
CA SER A 15 15.71 -10.78 -4.42
C SER A 15 16.43 -12.04 -3.93
N PHE A 16 16.39 -13.12 -4.70
CA PHE A 16 16.94 -14.41 -4.30
C PHE A 16 17.95 -14.94 -5.31
N PRO A 17 19.06 -14.22 -5.61
CA PRO A 17 20.11 -14.77 -6.43
C PRO A 17 20.73 -15.98 -5.70
N GLU A 18 20.91 -17.07 -6.44
CA GLU A 18 21.46 -18.33 -5.90
C GLU A 18 20.70 -18.88 -4.68
N GLY A 19 19.40 -18.53 -4.54
CA GLY A 19 18.54 -19.03 -3.47
C GLY A 19 18.69 -18.35 -2.12
N ALA A 20 19.55 -17.33 -1.98
CA ALA A 20 19.72 -16.57 -0.74
C ALA A 20 19.07 -15.17 -0.83
N PRO A 21 18.43 -14.66 0.26
CA PRO A 21 17.84 -13.35 0.25
C PRO A 21 18.90 -12.24 0.17
N GLN A 22 18.78 -11.36 -0.82
CA GLN A 22 19.54 -10.12 -0.94
C GLN A 22 18.61 -8.92 -0.84
N PHE A 23 19.03 -7.91 -0.09
CA PHE A 23 18.24 -6.73 0.21
C PHE A 23 18.85 -5.50 -0.44
N LYS A 24 18.03 -4.68 -1.08
CA LYS A 24 18.43 -3.42 -1.68
C LYS A 24 17.45 -2.33 -1.26
N ALA A 25 17.95 -1.15 -0.86
CA ALA A 25 17.10 0.00 -0.57
C ALA A 25 16.26 0.36 -1.81
N SER A 26 14.97 0.59 -1.60
CA SER A 26 14.05 1.03 -2.66
C SER A 26 14.37 2.48 -3.03
N ALA A 27 14.51 2.75 -4.32
CA ALA A 27 14.58 4.10 -4.85
C ALA A 27 13.21 4.50 -5.40
N GLY A 28 12.53 5.46 -4.75
CA GLY A 28 11.23 5.96 -5.21
C GLY A 28 10.81 7.21 -4.46
N GLY A 29 10.05 8.10 -5.11
CA GLY A 29 9.64 9.40 -4.55
C GLY A 29 8.91 9.26 -3.21
N LEU A 30 7.96 8.33 -3.12
CA LEU A 30 7.23 8.07 -1.87
C LEU A 30 8.17 7.61 -0.75
N THR A 31 8.99 6.60 -1.01
CA THR A 31 9.93 6.06 -0.03
C THR A 31 10.91 7.12 0.46
N THR A 32 11.50 7.88 -0.47
CA THR A 32 12.44 8.97 -0.15
C THR A 32 11.76 10.08 0.65
N GLY A 33 10.55 10.47 0.26
CA GLY A 33 9.79 11.53 0.94
C GLY A 33 9.39 11.15 2.36
N LEU A 34 8.85 9.94 2.56
CA LEU A 34 8.49 9.44 3.89
C LEU A 34 9.72 9.26 4.77
N TRP A 35 10.82 8.74 4.21
CA TRP A 35 12.07 8.58 4.95
C TRP A 35 12.61 9.95 5.41
N SER A 36 12.64 10.93 4.52
CA SER A 36 13.05 12.30 4.86
C SER A 36 12.15 12.93 5.92
N TYR A 37 10.86 12.63 5.93
CA TYR A 37 9.94 13.11 6.97
C TYR A 37 10.24 12.48 8.32
N LEU A 38 10.50 11.18 8.37
CA LEU A 38 10.82 10.46 9.60
C LEU A 38 12.18 10.88 10.16
N ASP A 39 13.20 11.05 9.29
CA ASP A 39 14.54 11.51 9.69
C ASP A 39 14.55 12.97 10.15
N ARG A 40 13.80 13.86 9.48
CA ARG A 40 13.76 15.30 9.85
C ARG A 40 13.28 15.49 11.28
N LYS A 41 12.30 14.71 11.73
CA LYS A 41 11.84 14.75 13.12
C LYS A 41 12.93 14.33 14.11
N ALA A 42 13.79 13.40 13.72
CA ALA A 42 14.95 13.02 14.53
C ALA A 42 16.01 14.14 14.63
N LEU A 43 16.17 14.95 13.57
CA LEU A 43 17.13 16.06 13.53
C LEU A 43 16.65 17.32 14.25
N ASP A 44 15.34 17.60 14.22
CA ASP A 44 14.74 18.80 14.83
C ASP A 44 14.56 18.65 16.36
N GLY A 45 15.06 17.57 16.98
CA GLY A 45 14.92 17.30 18.42
C GLY A 45 13.49 17.02 18.89
N THR A 46 12.54 16.91 17.97
CA THR A 46 11.22 16.36 18.21
C THR A 46 11.33 14.85 18.22
N GLU A 47 10.81 14.19 19.27
CA GLU A 47 10.82 12.74 19.34
C GLU A 47 10.28 12.15 18.03
N THR A 48 11.08 11.31 17.36
CA THR A 48 10.60 10.55 16.20
C THR A 48 9.41 9.72 16.68
N PRO A 49 8.22 9.86 16.10
CA PRO A 49 7.10 9.03 16.50
C PRO A 49 7.50 7.56 16.37
N ASP A 50 7.09 6.74 17.32
CA ASP A 50 7.16 5.30 17.11
C ASP A 50 6.37 4.97 15.83
N TYR A 51 6.96 4.20 14.93
CA TYR A 51 6.30 3.87 13.68
C TYR A 51 6.51 2.41 13.29
N LEU A 52 5.59 1.92 12.46
CA LEU A 52 5.67 0.65 11.77
C LEU A 52 5.35 0.90 10.29
N TRP A 53 6.21 0.46 9.38
CA TRP A 53 5.93 0.55 7.95
C TRP A 53 5.57 -0.82 7.39
N MET A 54 4.37 -0.96 6.81
CA MET A 54 3.88 -2.19 6.22
C MET A 54 3.80 -2.08 4.70
N GLY A 55 4.19 -3.14 4.00
CA GLY A 55 4.19 -3.16 2.54
C GLY A 55 4.75 -4.46 1.96
N TRP A 56 4.65 -4.59 0.65
CA TRP A 56 5.20 -5.73 -0.07
C TRP A 56 6.72 -5.58 -0.27
N PRO A 57 7.51 -6.65 -0.06
CA PRO A 57 8.98 -6.59 -0.14
C PRO A 57 9.54 -6.59 -1.58
N GLY A 58 8.68 -6.47 -2.59
CA GLY A 58 9.10 -6.30 -4.00
C GLY A 58 9.30 -7.58 -4.79
N ALA A 59 9.23 -8.74 -4.15
CA ALA A 59 9.25 -10.05 -4.79
C ALA A 59 8.38 -11.04 -4.00
N SER A 60 8.01 -12.15 -4.61
CA SER A 60 7.50 -13.32 -3.90
C SER A 60 8.62 -13.89 -3.03
N VAL A 61 8.30 -14.19 -1.79
CA VAL A 61 9.26 -14.70 -0.81
C VAL A 61 8.94 -16.17 -0.53
N PRO A 62 9.86 -17.10 -0.80
CA PRO A 62 9.69 -18.49 -0.42
C PRO A 62 9.44 -18.63 1.10
N PRO A 63 8.55 -19.52 1.55
CA PRO A 63 8.19 -19.67 2.97
C PRO A 63 9.40 -19.85 3.90
N GLU A 64 10.41 -20.56 3.46
CA GLU A 64 11.66 -20.79 4.21
C GLU A 64 12.48 -19.52 4.47
N HIS A 65 12.25 -18.45 3.68
CA HIS A 65 12.93 -17.16 3.81
C HIS A 65 12.11 -16.08 4.49
N GLU A 66 10.81 -16.29 4.73
CA GLU A 66 9.93 -15.27 5.33
C GLU A 66 10.43 -14.78 6.69
N ALA A 67 10.90 -15.69 7.53
CA ALA A 67 11.44 -15.34 8.85
C ALA A 67 12.67 -14.43 8.75
N ALA A 68 13.57 -14.70 7.80
CA ALA A 68 14.77 -13.88 7.57
C ALA A 68 14.41 -12.51 7.03
N VAL A 69 13.46 -12.44 6.08
CA VAL A 69 12.98 -11.17 5.51
C VAL A 69 12.25 -10.33 6.56
N THR A 70 11.38 -10.93 7.37
CA THR A 70 10.69 -10.27 8.48
C THR A 70 11.66 -9.72 9.51
N SER A 71 12.67 -10.51 9.90
CA SER A 71 13.69 -10.09 10.84
C SER A 71 14.50 -8.90 10.31
N TYR A 72 14.95 -8.96 9.07
CA TYR A 72 15.66 -7.85 8.40
C TYR A 72 14.82 -6.59 8.35
N ALA A 73 13.57 -6.70 7.91
CA ALA A 73 12.62 -5.59 7.84
C ALA A 73 12.41 -4.90 9.19
N GLY A 74 12.20 -5.68 10.25
CA GLY A 74 12.00 -5.17 11.59
C GLY A 74 13.21 -4.44 12.15
N HIS A 75 14.42 -5.03 12.01
CA HIS A 75 15.64 -4.46 12.58
C HIS A 75 16.17 -3.25 11.81
N GLN A 76 16.11 -3.27 10.48
CA GLN A 76 16.71 -2.22 9.66
C GLN A 76 15.75 -1.05 9.38
N PHE A 77 14.45 -1.32 9.28
CA PHE A 77 13.48 -0.34 8.77
C PHE A 77 12.23 -0.16 9.64
N LYS A 78 12.15 -0.81 10.82
CA LYS A 78 10.91 -0.88 11.62
C LYS A 78 9.71 -1.24 10.73
N SER A 79 9.89 -2.23 9.86
CA SER A 79 8.91 -2.59 8.84
C SER A 79 8.38 -4.00 9.04
N SER A 80 7.17 -4.24 8.54
CA SER A 80 6.52 -5.56 8.52
C SER A 80 6.10 -5.90 7.09
N PRO A 81 6.64 -6.97 6.49
CA PRO A 81 6.28 -7.38 5.15
C PRO A 81 4.83 -7.87 5.06
N VAL A 82 4.17 -7.53 3.95
CA VAL A 82 2.95 -8.20 3.48
C VAL A 82 3.35 -9.08 2.32
N TYR A 83 3.26 -10.39 2.51
CA TYR A 83 3.63 -11.36 1.48
C TYR A 83 2.50 -11.57 0.50
N LEU A 84 2.82 -11.49 -0.79
CA LEU A 84 1.88 -11.70 -1.89
C LEU A 84 2.37 -12.82 -2.80
N PRO A 85 1.48 -13.64 -3.36
CA PRO A 85 1.82 -14.62 -4.38
C PRO A 85 2.46 -13.95 -5.61
N GLU A 86 3.32 -14.69 -6.32
CA GLU A 86 4.00 -14.16 -7.52
C GLU A 86 3.00 -13.77 -8.63
N GLU A 87 1.96 -14.57 -8.82
CA GLU A 87 0.90 -14.33 -9.78
C GLU A 87 0.12 -13.04 -9.54
N SER A 88 0.09 -12.54 -8.31
CA SER A 88 -0.59 -11.28 -7.98
C SER A 88 0.05 -10.08 -8.68
N MET A 89 1.35 -10.12 -8.97
CA MET A 89 2.05 -9.01 -9.60
C MET A 89 1.54 -8.67 -10.99
N ASP A 90 1.25 -9.67 -11.79
CA ASP A 90 0.83 -9.47 -13.17
C ASP A 90 -0.57 -8.85 -13.26
N ARG A 91 -1.52 -9.34 -12.45
CA ARG A 91 -2.90 -8.89 -12.49
C ARG A 91 -3.15 -7.64 -11.62
N PHE A 92 -2.57 -7.60 -10.44
CA PHE A 92 -2.71 -6.46 -9.53
C PHE A 92 -1.88 -5.26 -9.98
N TYR A 93 -0.54 -5.40 -9.95
CA TYR A 93 0.35 -4.24 -10.16
C TYR A 93 0.44 -3.86 -11.65
N LEU A 94 0.87 -4.81 -12.51
CA LEU A 94 0.98 -4.55 -13.95
C LEU A 94 -0.39 -4.47 -14.62
N GLY A 95 -1.38 -5.22 -14.13
CA GLY A 95 -2.75 -5.23 -14.62
C GLY A 95 -3.55 -4.03 -14.11
N PHE A 96 -4.30 -4.20 -13.03
CA PHE A 96 -5.26 -3.19 -12.57
C PHE A 96 -4.61 -1.85 -12.25
N CYS A 97 -3.52 -1.84 -11.48
CA CYS A 97 -2.88 -0.58 -11.09
C CYS A 97 -2.34 0.19 -12.29
N ASN A 98 -1.53 -0.45 -13.16
CA ASN A 98 -0.81 0.24 -14.23
C ASN A 98 -1.55 0.29 -15.57
N LYS A 99 -2.49 -0.63 -15.85
CA LYS A 99 -3.26 -0.61 -17.10
C LYS A 99 -4.68 -0.06 -16.94
N THR A 100 -5.20 0.04 -15.71
CA THR A 100 -6.54 0.59 -15.48
C THR A 100 -6.48 1.91 -14.73
N ILE A 101 -6.04 1.93 -13.48
CA ILE A 101 -6.12 3.12 -12.64
C ILE A 101 -5.14 4.20 -13.09
N TRP A 102 -3.87 3.86 -13.27
CA TRP A 102 -2.85 4.86 -13.60
C TRP A 102 -3.17 5.64 -14.88
N PRO A 103 -3.43 5.01 -16.05
CA PRO A 103 -3.76 5.75 -17.26
C PRO A 103 -5.07 6.52 -17.13
N LEU A 104 -6.10 5.95 -16.51
CA LEU A 104 -7.39 6.63 -16.37
C LEU A 104 -7.25 7.90 -15.51
N PHE A 105 -6.56 7.83 -14.37
CA PHE A 105 -6.38 8.95 -13.47
C PHE A 105 -5.47 10.05 -14.05
N HIS A 106 -4.62 9.71 -15.02
CA HIS A 106 -3.81 10.67 -15.77
C HIS A 106 -4.46 11.17 -17.07
N TYR A 107 -5.77 10.92 -17.25
CA TYR A 107 -6.52 11.38 -18.41
C TYR A 107 -6.10 10.73 -19.75
N PHE A 108 -5.65 9.46 -19.70
CA PHE A 108 -5.38 8.64 -20.89
C PHE A 108 -6.40 7.49 -21.04
N PRO A 109 -7.71 7.80 -21.20
CA PRO A 109 -8.73 6.75 -21.23
C PRO A 109 -8.57 5.77 -22.40
N MET A 110 -7.95 6.20 -23.50
CA MET A 110 -7.66 5.34 -24.66
C MET A 110 -6.62 4.25 -24.38
N LEU A 111 -5.84 4.38 -23.31
CA LEU A 111 -4.84 3.41 -22.88
C LEU A 111 -5.34 2.54 -21.72
N THR A 112 -6.58 2.76 -21.29
CA THR A 112 -7.15 2.06 -20.14
C THR A 112 -7.74 0.73 -20.53
N HIS A 113 -7.38 -0.34 -19.82
CA HIS A 113 -7.91 -1.68 -19.99
C HIS A 113 -8.81 -2.05 -18.80
N TYR A 114 -9.97 -2.63 -19.08
CA TYR A 114 -10.97 -3.04 -18.09
C TYR A 114 -11.10 -4.57 -18.12
N GLU A 115 -10.37 -5.23 -17.23
CA GLU A 115 -10.35 -6.69 -17.12
C GLU A 115 -10.82 -7.12 -15.74
N GLU A 116 -11.88 -7.94 -15.68
CA GLU A 116 -12.48 -8.39 -14.40
C GLU A 116 -11.50 -9.18 -13.54
N ASP A 117 -10.64 -10.01 -14.15
CA ASP A 117 -9.63 -10.78 -13.41
C ASP A 117 -8.62 -9.87 -12.70
N ASN A 118 -8.24 -8.74 -13.34
CA ASN A 118 -7.33 -7.77 -12.75
C ASN A 118 -7.99 -7.02 -11.57
N TRP A 119 -9.27 -6.68 -11.73
CA TRP A 119 -10.06 -6.10 -10.64
C TRP A 119 -10.21 -7.07 -9.47
N GLN A 120 -10.53 -8.32 -9.74
CA GLN A 120 -10.66 -9.33 -8.68
C GLN A 120 -9.34 -9.50 -7.93
N GLU A 121 -8.20 -9.48 -8.62
CA GLU A 121 -6.89 -9.57 -7.97
C GLU A 121 -6.57 -8.32 -7.15
N TYR A 122 -6.96 -7.12 -7.61
CA TYR A 122 -6.86 -5.90 -6.83
C TYR A 122 -7.63 -6.00 -5.50
N ARG A 123 -8.82 -6.59 -5.50
CA ARG A 123 -9.59 -6.87 -4.29
C ARG A 123 -8.88 -7.87 -3.38
N ASN A 124 -8.35 -8.95 -3.94
CA ASN A 124 -7.63 -9.98 -3.18
C ASN A 124 -6.40 -9.40 -2.47
N VAL A 125 -5.59 -8.62 -3.18
CA VAL A 125 -4.41 -7.97 -2.61
C VAL A 125 -4.80 -6.97 -1.51
N ASN A 126 -5.81 -6.12 -1.74
CA ASN A 126 -6.29 -5.20 -0.70
C ASN A 126 -6.79 -5.96 0.54
N ARG A 127 -7.44 -7.13 0.37
CA ARG A 127 -7.86 -7.98 1.49
C ARG A 127 -6.66 -8.56 2.24
N ALA A 128 -5.65 -9.07 1.54
CA ALA A 128 -4.42 -9.58 2.17
C ALA A 128 -3.70 -8.49 2.97
N PHE A 129 -3.61 -7.26 2.42
CA PHE A 129 -3.14 -6.09 3.18
C PHE A 129 -4.02 -5.82 4.40
N GLY A 130 -5.35 -5.86 4.25
CA GLY A 130 -6.30 -5.65 5.34
C GLY A 130 -6.09 -6.63 6.49
N GLU A 131 -5.96 -7.91 6.19
CA GLU A 131 -5.70 -8.96 7.19
C GLU A 131 -4.37 -8.74 7.92
N ALA A 132 -3.29 -8.47 7.18
CA ALA A 132 -1.98 -8.21 7.75
C ALA A 132 -1.96 -6.94 8.63
N VAL A 133 -2.59 -5.86 8.15
CA VAL A 133 -2.67 -4.58 8.87
C VAL A 133 -3.50 -4.75 10.14
N VAL A 134 -4.69 -5.34 10.06
CA VAL A 134 -5.56 -5.59 11.23
C VAL A 134 -4.84 -6.42 12.29
N ALA A 135 -4.06 -7.42 11.90
CA ALA A 135 -3.29 -8.26 12.83
C ALA A 135 -2.15 -7.49 13.55
N ALA A 136 -1.61 -6.43 12.93
CA ALA A 136 -0.50 -5.63 13.47
C ALA A 136 -0.93 -4.40 14.25
N LEU A 137 -2.17 -3.91 14.05
CA LEU A 137 -2.68 -2.69 14.66
C LEU A 137 -2.95 -2.84 16.16
N ARG A 138 -2.75 -1.72 16.89
CA ARG A 138 -3.08 -1.53 18.30
C ARG A 138 -4.18 -0.46 18.44
N PRO A 139 -4.96 -0.45 19.51
CA PRO A 139 -6.09 0.48 19.66
C PRO A 139 -5.72 1.96 19.61
N ASP A 140 -4.49 2.33 19.99
CA ASP A 140 -3.96 3.71 20.07
C ASP A 140 -3.09 4.10 18.88
N ASP A 141 -3.08 3.28 17.80
CA ASP A 141 -2.37 3.58 16.56
C ASP A 141 -3.10 4.64 15.74
N VAL A 142 -2.33 5.32 14.89
CA VAL A 142 -2.81 6.13 13.76
C VAL A 142 -2.37 5.45 12.48
N LEU A 143 -3.31 5.17 11.59
CA LEU A 143 -3.03 4.50 10.32
C LEU A 143 -2.90 5.52 9.20
N TRP A 144 -1.85 5.40 8.37
CA TRP A 144 -1.63 6.25 7.20
C TRP A 144 -1.38 5.39 5.96
N ILE A 145 -2.38 5.32 5.09
CA ILE A 145 -2.40 4.49 3.89
C ILE A 145 -2.02 5.34 2.68
N HIS A 146 -1.17 4.80 1.82
CA HIS A 146 -0.64 5.51 0.67
C HIS A 146 -1.03 4.87 -0.66
N ASP A 147 -1.55 5.77 -1.53
CA ASP A 147 -1.61 5.62 -2.98
C ASP A 147 -2.69 4.67 -3.51
N TYR A 148 -2.93 4.77 -4.82
CA TYR A 148 -4.02 4.13 -5.57
C TYR A 148 -3.99 2.60 -5.56
N HIS A 149 -2.91 2.01 -5.11
CA HIS A 149 -2.80 0.56 -4.94
C HIS A 149 -3.72 0.01 -3.84
N LEU A 150 -4.07 0.83 -2.85
CA LEU A 150 -4.72 0.40 -1.61
C LEU A 150 -6.01 1.17 -1.31
N MET A 151 -6.76 1.57 -2.35
CA MET A 151 -7.97 2.37 -2.17
C MET A 151 -9.13 1.65 -1.45
N LEU A 152 -9.11 0.31 -1.40
CA LEU A 152 -10.14 -0.46 -0.67
C LEU A 152 -9.77 -0.68 0.82
N LEU A 153 -8.49 -0.54 1.15
CA LEU A 153 -7.96 -0.86 2.47
C LEU A 153 -8.59 -0.04 3.62
N PRO A 154 -8.85 1.28 3.48
CA PRO A 154 -9.41 2.05 4.59
C PRO A 154 -10.74 1.49 5.12
N LYS A 155 -11.65 1.07 4.24
CA LYS A 155 -12.93 0.45 4.64
C LYS A 155 -12.71 -0.88 5.36
N LEU A 156 -11.82 -1.74 4.86
CA LEU A 156 -11.53 -3.04 5.47
C LEU A 156 -11.01 -2.89 6.90
N VAL A 157 -10.18 -1.87 7.16
CA VAL A 157 -9.70 -1.58 8.51
C VAL A 157 -10.79 -0.94 9.35
N ARG A 158 -11.59 0.01 8.81
CA ARG A 158 -12.68 0.68 9.51
C ARG A 158 -13.73 -0.29 10.07
N GLU A 159 -14.01 -1.37 9.35
CA GLU A 159 -14.93 -2.42 9.79
C GLU A 159 -14.46 -3.15 11.07
N LYS A 160 -13.16 -3.19 11.32
CA LYS A 160 -12.55 -3.83 12.51
C LYS A 160 -12.21 -2.84 13.60
N PHE A 161 -11.86 -1.61 13.24
CA PHE A 161 -11.48 -0.53 14.13
C PHE A 161 -12.32 0.73 13.85
N PRO A 162 -13.59 0.78 14.34
CA PRO A 162 -14.53 1.86 13.99
C PRO A 162 -14.05 3.27 14.34
N ASP A 163 -13.25 3.43 15.39
CA ASP A 163 -12.83 4.73 15.92
C ASP A 163 -11.37 5.09 15.56
N MET A 164 -10.66 4.21 14.85
CA MET A 164 -9.24 4.44 14.53
C MET A 164 -9.06 5.65 13.60
N PRO A 165 -8.12 6.56 13.89
CA PRO A 165 -7.74 7.59 12.93
C PRO A 165 -7.07 6.97 11.70
N ILE A 166 -7.70 7.11 10.52
CA ILE A 166 -7.20 6.58 9.24
C ILE A 166 -7.03 7.75 8.28
N GLY A 167 -5.78 8.05 7.92
CA GLY A 167 -5.43 8.93 6.82
C GLY A 167 -5.20 8.13 5.54
N PHE A 168 -5.70 8.61 4.41
CA PHE A 168 -5.36 8.11 3.08
C PHE A 168 -4.75 9.23 2.26
N PHE A 169 -3.64 8.97 1.55
CA PHE A 169 -3.01 9.95 0.67
C PHE A 169 -2.81 9.37 -0.73
N LEU A 170 -3.42 10.02 -1.73
CA LEU A 170 -3.27 9.68 -3.14
C LEU A 170 -2.12 10.49 -3.74
N HIS A 171 -1.12 9.81 -4.33
CA HIS A 171 0.06 10.46 -4.92
C HIS A 171 -0.08 10.75 -6.43
N ILE A 172 -1.25 10.48 -7.00
CA ILE A 172 -1.60 10.80 -8.38
C ILE A 172 -2.87 11.67 -8.40
N PRO A 173 -3.19 12.37 -9.47
CA PRO A 173 -4.42 13.15 -9.55
C PRO A 173 -5.66 12.26 -9.35
N PHE A 174 -6.66 12.74 -8.59
CA PHE A 174 -7.99 12.15 -8.66
C PHE A 174 -8.73 12.79 -9.86
N PRO A 175 -9.23 12.00 -10.82
CA PRO A 175 -9.80 12.55 -12.04
C PRO A 175 -11.17 13.20 -11.81
N SER A 176 -11.61 13.99 -12.79
CA SER A 176 -12.98 14.50 -12.81
C SER A 176 -13.99 13.34 -12.85
N PHE A 177 -15.23 13.64 -12.47
CA PHE A 177 -16.30 12.64 -12.47
C PHE A 177 -16.50 12.01 -13.85
N GLU A 178 -16.38 12.79 -14.94
CA GLU A 178 -16.54 12.32 -16.32
C GLU A 178 -15.54 11.24 -16.69
N ILE A 179 -14.34 11.35 -16.19
CA ILE A 179 -13.28 10.34 -16.40
C ILE A 179 -13.46 9.16 -15.42
N PHE A 180 -13.67 9.45 -14.13
CA PHE A 180 -13.83 8.40 -13.12
C PHE A 180 -15.03 7.49 -13.43
N ARG A 181 -16.14 8.05 -13.95
CA ARG A 181 -17.33 7.27 -14.34
C ARG A 181 -17.10 6.26 -15.48
N MET A 182 -15.97 6.34 -16.19
CA MET A 182 -15.59 5.34 -17.20
C MET A 182 -15.24 3.98 -16.61
N LEU A 183 -14.87 3.92 -15.33
CA LEU A 183 -14.76 2.64 -14.62
C LEU A 183 -16.13 1.92 -14.57
N PRO A 184 -16.18 0.58 -14.66
CA PRO A 184 -17.38 -0.18 -14.38
C PRO A 184 -18.02 0.25 -13.08
N ARG A 185 -19.35 0.33 -13.06
CA ARG A 185 -20.09 0.88 -11.92
C ARG A 185 -19.75 0.18 -10.60
N PRO A 186 -19.71 -1.18 -10.51
CA PRO A 186 -19.36 -1.86 -9.26
C PRO A 186 -17.96 -1.49 -8.75
N TRP A 187 -16.98 -1.36 -9.66
CA TRP A 187 -15.59 -1.06 -9.27
C TRP A 187 -15.47 0.35 -8.66
N ARG A 188 -16.07 1.35 -9.32
CA ARG A 188 -16.01 2.72 -8.82
C ARG A 188 -16.78 2.92 -7.51
N GLU A 189 -17.91 2.23 -7.33
CA GLU A 189 -18.65 2.26 -6.07
C GLU A 189 -17.80 1.66 -4.94
N GLU A 190 -17.18 0.50 -5.14
CA GLU A 190 -16.33 -0.13 -4.15
C GLU A 190 -15.06 0.69 -3.84
N ILE A 191 -14.45 1.35 -4.84
CA ILE A 191 -13.32 2.26 -4.64
C ILE A 191 -13.73 3.45 -3.77
N ILE A 192 -14.86 4.12 -4.07
CA ILE A 192 -15.34 5.25 -3.26
C ILE A 192 -15.68 4.80 -1.83
N GLU A 193 -16.38 3.69 -1.68
CA GLU A 193 -16.68 3.14 -0.36
C GLU A 193 -15.40 2.79 0.42
N GLY A 194 -14.38 2.27 -0.28
CA GLY A 194 -13.07 2.01 0.28
C GLY A 194 -12.44 3.27 0.86
N LEU A 195 -12.35 4.32 0.05
CA LEU A 195 -11.79 5.62 0.43
C LEU A 195 -12.57 6.28 1.58
N LEU A 196 -13.91 6.17 1.58
CA LEU A 196 -14.77 6.73 2.64
C LEU A 196 -14.59 6.04 4.01
N GLY A 197 -13.88 4.92 4.09
CA GLY A 197 -13.40 4.37 5.35
C GLY A 197 -12.36 5.23 6.06
N SER A 198 -11.75 6.19 5.36
CA SER A 198 -10.75 7.10 5.92
C SER A 198 -11.39 8.21 6.77
N SER A 199 -10.65 8.69 7.77
CA SER A 199 -10.99 9.91 8.53
C SER A 199 -10.55 11.17 7.80
N LEU A 200 -9.49 11.07 6.98
CA LEU A 200 -8.92 12.15 6.19
C LEU A 200 -8.41 11.58 4.86
N ILE A 201 -8.73 12.26 3.76
CA ILE A 201 -8.20 11.95 2.44
C ILE A 201 -7.40 13.18 1.95
N GLY A 202 -6.14 12.94 1.56
CA GLY A 202 -5.23 13.93 0.99
C GLY A 202 -4.90 13.59 -0.47
N PHE A 203 -4.60 14.64 -1.25
CA PHE A 203 -4.21 14.57 -2.65
C PHE A 203 -2.93 15.36 -2.90
#